data_4d252c31cad778d87fbed2a19c66cbe5
#
_entry.id   4d252c31cad778d87fbed2a19c66cbe5
#
_cell.length_a   1.000
_cell.length_b   1.000
_cell.length_c   1.000
_cell.angle_alpha   90.00
_cell.angle_beta   90.00
_cell.angle_gamma   90.00
#
_symmetry.space_group_name_H-M   'P 1'
#
loop_
_entity.id
_entity.type
_entity.pdbx_description
1 polymer ?
#
loop_
_entity_poly.entity_id
_entity_poly.type
_entity_poly.pdbx_seq_one_letter_code
_entity_poly.pdbx_strand_id
1 'polypeptide(L)'
;MAHIAPWEATLGLMRGAAALLASGDPLYLYGPFAREGEVMAESNRAFDQSLRARDPRWGIRRLEAVEAAATDAGLMLDQVIDMPANNLSVVFRRA
;
A
#
# COMPACT_ATOMS: atom_id res chain seq x y z
N MET A 1 2.98 8.13 -4.10
CA MET A 1 1.92 7.53 -3.27
C MET A 1 1.20 6.45 -4.05
N ALA A 2 0.95 5.31 -3.41
CA ALA A 2 0.39 4.14 -4.09
C ALA A 2 -1.03 4.36 -4.62
N HIS A 3 -1.82 5.21 -3.96
CA HIS A 3 -3.24 5.41 -4.31
C HIS A 3 -3.45 6.41 -5.45
N ILE A 4 -2.55 7.35 -5.63
CA ILE A 4 -2.61 8.37 -6.67
C ILE A 4 -1.60 8.12 -7.79
N ALA A 5 -1.35 6.85 -8.06
CA ALA A 5 -0.44 6.39 -9.11
C ALA A 5 -0.97 5.07 -9.66
N PRO A 6 -0.65 4.71 -10.91
CA PRO A 6 -0.98 3.40 -11.44
C PRO A 6 -0.37 2.27 -10.61
N TRP A 7 -1.00 1.09 -10.65
CA TRP A 7 -0.53 -0.07 -9.89
C TRP A 7 0.93 -0.43 -10.23
N GLU A 8 1.34 -0.25 -11.47
CA GLU A 8 2.72 -0.50 -11.91
C GLU A 8 3.74 0.33 -11.13
N ALA A 9 3.37 1.53 -10.67
CA ALA A 9 4.24 2.36 -9.83
C ALA A 9 4.49 1.70 -8.48
N THR A 10 3.47 1.05 -7.89
CA THR A 10 3.63 0.29 -6.66
C THR A 10 4.56 -0.91 -6.86
N LEU A 11 4.40 -1.64 -7.95
CA LEU A 11 5.30 -2.75 -8.29
C LEU A 11 6.73 -2.27 -8.46
N GLY A 12 6.92 -1.13 -9.15
CA GLY A 12 8.24 -0.52 -9.32
C GLY A 12 8.86 -0.06 -8.01
N LEU A 13 8.05 0.51 -7.10
CA LEU A 13 8.49 0.90 -5.77
C LEU A 13 9.00 -0.32 -4.98
N MET A 14 8.26 -1.43 -5.02
CA MET A 14 8.66 -2.65 -4.29
C MET A 14 9.97 -3.22 -4.83
N ARG A 15 10.12 -3.28 -6.15
CA ARG A 15 11.38 -3.75 -6.77
C ARG A 15 12.55 -2.82 -6.45
N GLY A 16 12.33 -1.50 -6.52
CA GLY A 16 13.35 -0.52 -6.21
C GLY A 16 13.79 -0.59 -4.75
N ALA A 17 12.84 -0.70 -3.83
CA ALA A 17 13.14 -0.84 -2.41
C ALA A 17 13.92 -2.12 -2.14
N ALA A 18 13.52 -3.25 -2.73
CA ALA A 18 14.22 -4.50 -2.56
C ALA A 18 15.67 -4.46 -3.08
N ALA A 19 15.91 -3.68 -4.13
CA ALA A 19 17.25 -3.52 -4.70
C ALA A 19 18.14 -2.60 -3.86
N LEU A 20 17.55 -1.60 -3.19
CA LEU A 20 18.32 -0.58 -2.45
C LEU A 20 18.46 -0.86 -0.97
N LEU A 21 17.52 -1.58 -0.36
CA LEU A 21 17.53 -1.88 1.07
C LEU A 21 18.43 -3.07 1.37
N ALA A 22 19.14 -2.99 2.50
CA ALA A 22 19.86 -4.13 3.03
C ALA A 22 18.87 -5.06 3.77
N SER A 23 19.27 -6.31 4.00
CA SER A 23 18.45 -7.27 4.74
C SER A 23 18.08 -6.70 6.11
N GLY A 24 16.80 -6.73 6.43
CA GLY A 24 16.26 -6.18 7.67
C GLY A 24 15.88 -4.71 7.63
N ASP A 25 16.26 -3.96 6.61
CA ASP A 25 15.91 -2.55 6.50
C ASP A 25 14.41 -2.37 6.23
N PRO A 26 13.78 -1.35 6.82
CA PRO A 26 12.34 -1.14 6.68
C PRO A 26 11.96 -0.32 5.45
N LEU A 27 10.76 -0.60 4.93
CA LEU A 27 10.04 0.26 4.01
C LEU A 27 8.71 0.62 4.66
N TYR A 28 8.42 1.91 4.79
CA TYR A 28 7.19 2.40 5.39
C TYR A 28 6.23 2.89 4.33
N LEU A 29 4.97 2.46 4.41
CA LEU A 29 3.88 3.00 3.62
C LEU A 29 2.80 3.52 4.56
N TYR A 30 2.14 4.62 4.16
CA TYR A 30 1.08 5.23 4.95
C TYR A 30 -0.09 5.59 4.03
N GLY A 31 -1.31 5.28 4.46
CA GLY A 31 -2.49 5.66 3.70
C GLY A 31 -3.72 4.84 4.05
N PRO A 32 -4.84 5.10 3.36
CA PRO A 32 -6.11 4.44 3.62
C PRO A 32 -6.22 3.12 2.84
N PHE A 33 -5.46 2.11 3.22
CA PHE A 33 -5.52 0.80 2.58
C PHE A 33 -6.81 0.07 2.91
N ALA A 34 -7.37 -0.66 1.95
CA ALA A 34 -8.50 -1.55 2.17
C ALA A 34 -8.01 -2.92 2.68
N ARG A 35 -8.80 -3.54 3.56
CA ARG A 35 -8.51 -4.89 4.09
C ARG A 35 -9.62 -5.85 3.71
N GLU A 36 -9.24 -7.09 3.43
CA GLU A 36 -10.22 -8.15 3.21
C GLU A 36 -11.03 -8.41 4.48
N GLY A 37 -12.33 -8.58 4.32
CA GLY A 37 -13.25 -8.82 5.45
C GLY A 37 -13.66 -7.58 6.22
N GLU A 38 -13.11 -6.42 5.93
CA GLU A 38 -13.48 -5.15 6.56
C GLU A 38 -14.31 -4.30 5.59
N VAL A 39 -15.32 -3.61 6.15
CA VAL A 39 -16.08 -2.63 5.39
C VAL A 39 -15.26 -1.35 5.31
N MET A 40 -15.07 -0.85 4.10
CA MET A 40 -14.36 0.40 3.89
C MET A 40 -15.14 1.57 4.51
N ALA A 41 -14.45 2.43 5.28
CA ALA A 41 -15.06 3.63 5.84
C ALA A 41 -15.62 4.52 4.72
N GLU A 42 -16.73 5.21 5.00
CA GLU A 42 -17.39 6.04 4.00
C GLU A 42 -16.48 7.12 3.44
N SER A 43 -15.67 7.76 4.30
CA SER A 43 -14.69 8.75 3.88
C SER A 43 -13.65 8.18 2.91
N ASN A 44 -13.20 6.95 3.15
CA ASN A 44 -12.26 6.27 2.28
C ASN A 44 -12.91 5.86 0.96
N ARG A 45 -14.18 5.45 1.00
CA ARG A 45 -14.95 5.12 -0.20
C ARG A 45 -15.12 6.35 -1.10
N ALA A 46 -15.46 7.49 -0.50
CA ALA A 46 -15.59 8.74 -1.24
C ALA A 46 -14.25 9.18 -1.84
N PHE A 47 -13.15 9.00 -1.10
CA PHE A 47 -11.81 9.29 -1.58
C PHE A 47 -11.43 8.39 -2.77
N ASP A 48 -11.71 7.10 -2.66
CA ASP A 48 -11.47 6.14 -3.74
C ASP A 48 -12.23 6.53 -5.01
N GLN A 49 -13.51 6.88 -4.87
CA GLN A 49 -14.33 7.33 -6.01
C GLN A 49 -13.75 8.60 -6.64
N SER A 50 -13.30 9.55 -5.82
CA SER A 50 -12.68 10.78 -6.30
C SER A 50 -11.41 10.51 -7.09
N LEU A 51 -10.56 9.60 -6.62
CA LEU A 51 -9.34 9.22 -7.32
C LEU A 51 -9.64 8.56 -8.66
N ARG A 52 -10.60 7.63 -8.69
CA ARG A 52 -10.97 6.92 -9.92
C ARG A 52 -11.62 7.84 -10.94
N ALA A 53 -12.30 8.89 -10.48
CA ALA A 53 -12.88 9.91 -11.36
C ALA A 53 -11.79 10.75 -12.03
N ARG A 54 -10.64 10.96 -11.37
CA ARG A 54 -9.52 11.71 -11.95
C ARG A 54 -8.71 10.83 -12.90
N ASP A 55 -8.46 9.59 -12.50
CA ASP A 55 -7.71 8.62 -13.31
C ASP A 55 -8.18 7.22 -12.93
N PRO A 56 -8.73 6.44 -13.89
CA PRO A 56 -9.21 5.08 -13.58
C PRO A 56 -8.12 4.13 -13.04
N ARG A 57 -6.85 4.46 -13.23
CA ARG A 57 -5.73 3.66 -12.73
C ARG A 57 -5.41 3.95 -11.27
N TRP A 58 -5.98 5.03 -10.71
CA TRP A 58 -5.80 5.40 -9.32
C TRP A 58 -6.88 4.74 -8.46
N GLY A 59 -6.65 4.72 -7.15
CA GLY A 59 -7.63 4.23 -6.19
C GLY A 59 -6.97 3.72 -4.93
N ILE A 60 -7.79 3.48 -3.90
CA ILE A 60 -7.32 2.86 -2.67
C ILE A 60 -6.93 1.42 -2.96
N ARG A 61 -5.71 1.06 -2.56
CA ARG A 61 -5.18 -0.28 -2.78
C ARG A 61 -5.56 -1.19 -1.63
N ARG A 62 -5.77 -2.47 -1.93
CA ARG A 62 -6.00 -3.48 -0.91
C ARG A 62 -4.67 -3.85 -0.27
N LEU A 63 -4.66 -3.95 1.07
CA LEU A 63 -3.46 -4.30 1.82
C LEU A 63 -2.88 -5.64 1.35
N GLU A 64 -3.74 -6.64 1.11
CA GLU A 64 -3.32 -7.98 0.69
C GLU A 64 -2.64 -7.96 -0.68
N ALA A 65 -3.09 -7.10 -1.59
CA ALA A 65 -2.46 -6.96 -2.91
C ALA A 65 -1.08 -6.31 -2.79
N VAL A 66 -0.95 -5.29 -1.92
CA VAL A 66 0.33 -4.63 -1.66
C VAL A 66 1.30 -5.59 -0.99
N GLU A 67 0.82 -6.38 -0.03
CA GLU A 67 1.62 -7.41 0.64
C GLU A 67 2.15 -8.45 -0.35
N ALA A 68 1.30 -8.94 -1.24
CA ALA A 68 1.71 -9.90 -2.26
C ALA A 68 2.78 -9.33 -3.18
N ALA A 69 2.62 -8.08 -3.62
CA ALA A 69 3.62 -7.40 -4.46
C ALA A 69 4.95 -7.24 -3.71
N ALA A 70 4.90 -6.92 -2.43
CA ALA A 70 6.11 -6.79 -1.60
C ALA A 70 6.83 -8.14 -1.46
N THR A 71 6.07 -9.19 -1.19
CA THR A 71 6.62 -10.55 -1.04
C THR A 71 7.30 -11.00 -2.33
N ASP A 72 6.66 -10.76 -3.48
CA ASP A 72 7.23 -11.11 -4.78
C ASP A 72 8.54 -10.37 -5.07
N ALA A 73 8.69 -9.17 -4.51
CA ALA A 73 9.90 -8.36 -4.69
C ALA A 73 11.01 -8.70 -3.67
N GLY A 74 10.72 -9.53 -2.67
CA GLY A 74 11.69 -9.89 -1.62
C GLY A 74 11.57 -9.08 -0.35
N LEU A 75 10.41 -8.46 -0.11
CA LEU A 75 10.09 -7.75 1.12
C LEU A 75 9.11 -8.59 1.94
N MET A 76 9.13 -8.42 3.26
CA MET A 76 8.25 -9.13 4.18
C MET A 76 7.44 -8.14 4.98
N LEU A 77 6.15 -8.43 5.17
CA LEU A 77 5.29 -7.63 6.04
C LEU A 77 5.75 -7.81 7.49
N ASP A 78 6.05 -6.69 8.16
CA ASP A 78 6.47 -6.68 9.56
C ASP A 78 5.35 -6.22 10.47
N GLN A 79 4.75 -5.06 10.20
CA GLN A 79 3.70 -4.49 11.04
C GLN A 79 2.65 -3.77 10.22
N VAL A 80 1.41 -3.78 10.73
CA VAL A 80 0.32 -2.94 10.27
C VAL A 80 -0.20 -2.20 11.50
N ILE A 81 -0.15 -0.87 11.48
CA ILE A 81 -0.50 -0.02 12.61
C ILE A 81 -1.70 0.83 12.22
N ASP A 82 -2.77 0.75 13.02
CA ASP A 82 -3.94 1.59 12.82
C ASP A 82 -3.60 3.04 13.17
N MET A 83 -3.97 3.95 12.29
CA MET A 83 -3.70 5.37 12.43
C MET A 83 -5.00 6.16 12.39
N PRO A 84 -5.01 7.43 12.86
CA PRO A 84 -6.21 8.26 12.79
C PRO A 84 -6.75 8.41 11.37
N ALA A 85 -8.04 8.75 11.27
CA ALA A 85 -8.75 8.98 10.02
C ALA A 85 -8.79 7.75 9.09
N ASN A 86 -8.84 6.55 9.67
CA ASN A 86 -8.93 5.27 8.96
C ASN A 86 -7.73 5.00 8.04
N ASN A 87 -6.58 5.53 8.38
CA ASN A 87 -5.33 5.25 7.69
C ASN A 87 -4.58 4.10 8.37
N LEU A 88 -3.63 3.53 7.64
CA LEU A 88 -2.72 2.50 8.16
C LEU A 88 -1.28 2.92 7.91
N SER A 89 -0.41 2.65 8.89
CA SER A 89 1.03 2.59 8.64
C SER A 89 1.38 1.14 8.40
N VAL A 90 1.99 0.85 7.27
CA VAL A 90 2.38 -0.52 6.88
C VAL A 90 3.89 -0.57 6.79
N VAL A 91 4.50 -1.49 7.53
CA VAL A 91 5.95 -1.63 7.57
C VAL A 91 6.34 -2.95 6.94
N PHE A 92 7.14 -2.89 5.90
CA PHE A 92 7.78 -4.04 5.30
C PHE A 92 9.25 -4.03 5.64
N ARG A 93 9.89 -5.20 5.63
CA ARG A 93 11.33 -5.32 5.80
C ARG A 93 11.92 -6.12 4.66
N ARG A 94 13.12 -5.77 4.27
CA ARG A 94 13.89 -6.51 3.27
C ARG A 94 14.23 -7.90 3.83
N ALA A 95 13.81 -8.91 3.11
CA ALA A 95 14.10 -10.29 3.50
C ALA A 95 15.59 -10.64 3.41
#